data_dbcecb77f5b78c3df7663e33db0bdeec
#
_entry.id   dbcecb77f5b78c3df7663e33db0bdeec
#
_cell.length_a   1.000
_cell.length_b   1.000
_cell.length_c   1.000
_cell.angle_alpha   90.00
_cell.angle_beta   90.00
_cell.angle_gamma   90.00
#
_symmetry.space_group_name_H-M   'P 1'
#
loop_
_entity.id
_entity.type
_entity.pdbx_description
1 polymer ?
#
loop_
_entity_poly.entity_id
_entity_poly.type
_entity_poly.pdbx_seq_one_letter_code
_entity_poly.pdbx_strand_id
1 'polypeptide(L)'
;MFNIKGKERIELTPAELATFNTSYSQYLKKGSNYLPYPKLYPYYGGMFYALSNEVEIYRNGNRDNPRDRVLYREFSRIGRNGALTERIVKDIPTGSIGYAAIIPKEDDFLEFECPHFIELGDSRRFLNIEVSRPMVRIKNLVHTSWQTASTSLESRVVISAREVFDVFCEYGETTCHPAENGSYVICIRDTCNVHIDNYYGLHGWGFQGHHGIKGLYGNRNTFNRVDFHSFGYDVFFKDLTVKGRQINLQGGNEWSIEKLRLYITRTSGDAVEYFLNYAIGMRQDYASDCDGILNIDGVTV
;
A
#
# COMPACT_ATOMS: atom_id res chain seq x y z
N MET A 1 8.55 17.47 -6.53
CA MET A 1 8.57 15.99 -6.60
C MET A 1 9.95 15.51 -6.20
N PHE A 2 10.04 14.61 -5.23
CA PHE A 2 11.28 13.95 -4.81
C PHE A 2 11.18 12.49 -5.20
N ASN A 3 12.21 11.99 -5.88
CA ASN A 3 12.28 10.60 -6.31
C ASN A 3 13.40 9.89 -5.55
N ILE A 4 13.03 8.97 -4.65
CA ILE A 4 13.96 8.14 -3.90
C ILE A 4 14.10 6.82 -4.65
N LYS A 5 15.18 6.68 -5.42
CA LYS A 5 15.44 5.52 -6.27
C LYS A 5 16.49 4.61 -5.64
N GLY A 6 16.27 3.31 -5.75
CA GLY A 6 17.21 2.27 -5.35
C GLY A 6 18.00 1.68 -6.51
N LYS A 7 18.62 0.52 -6.25
CA LYS A 7 19.26 -0.32 -7.25
C LYS A 7 18.28 -0.66 -8.37
N GLU A 8 18.81 -0.88 -9.55
CA GLU A 8 17.99 -1.27 -10.70
C GLU A 8 17.31 -2.62 -10.45
N ARG A 9 16.06 -2.71 -10.88
CA ARG A 9 15.28 -3.96 -10.83
C ARG A 9 15.84 -4.93 -11.86
N ILE A 10 15.81 -6.20 -11.51
CA ILE A 10 16.22 -7.29 -12.41
C ILE A 10 14.95 -7.93 -12.94
N GLU A 11 14.56 -7.50 -14.12
CA GLU A 11 13.41 -8.07 -14.81
C GLU A 11 13.76 -9.44 -15.40
N LEU A 12 12.81 -10.36 -15.43
CA LEU A 12 12.95 -11.59 -16.14
C LEU A 12 12.87 -11.33 -17.65
N THR A 13 13.87 -11.79 -18.38
CA THR A 13 13.82 -11.80 -19.85
C THR A 13 12.66 -12.67 -20.36
N PRO A 14 12.20 -12.50 -21.60
CA PRO A 14 11.13 -13.33 -22.17
C PRO A 14 11.42 -14.85 -22.07
N ALA A 15 12.66 -15.28 -22.25
CA ALA A 15 13.05 -16.69 -22.12
C ALA A 15 12.99 -17.18 -20.68
N GLU A 16 13.45 -16.37 -19.73
CA GLU A 16 13.34 -16.67 -18.29
C GLU A 16 11.89 -16.68 -17.81
N LEU A 17 11.06 -15.76 -18.31
CA LEU A 17 9.64 -15.72 -17.99
C LEU A 17 8.90 -16.95 -18.54
N ALA A 18 9.25 -17.41 -19.75
CA ALA A 18 8.71 -18.65 -20.30
C ALA A 18 9.10 -19.86 -19.43
N THR A 19 10.36 -19.95 -19.01
CA THR A 19 10.83 -20.99 -18.09
C THR A 19 10.13 -20.89 -16.73
N PHE A 20 9.99 -19.69 -16.21
CA PHE A 20 9.27 -19.46 -14.96
C PHE A 20 7.83 -19.95 -15.03
N ASN A 21 7.13 -19.60 -16.09
CA ASN A 21 5.73 -20.00 -16.29
C ASN A 21 5.55 -21.52 -16.39
N THR A 22 6.46 -22.20 -17.09
CA THR A 22 6.35 -23.67 -17.27
C THR A 22 6.77 -24.47 -16.05
N SER A 23 7.73 -23.99 -15.27
CA SER A 23 8.36 -24.81 -14.22
C SER A 23 8.13 -24.31 -12.80
N TYR A 24 7.90 -23.01 -12.61
CA TYR A 24 7.90 -22.41 -11.27
C TYR A 24 6.59 -21.71 -10.91
N SER A 25 5.80 -21.22 -11.84
CA SER A 25 4.55 -20.51 -11.53
C SER A 25 3.53 -21.39 -10.78
N GLN A 26 3.64 -22.70 -10.88
CA GLN A 26 2.83 -23.66 -10.11
C GLN A 26 3.02 -23.58 -8.58
N TYR A 27 4.13 -23.00 -8.12
CA TYR A 27 4.42 -22.79 -6.70
C TYR A 27 3.75 -21.52 -6.13
N LEU A 28 3.20 -20.67 -7.00
CA LEU A 28 2.46 -19.47 -6.57
C LEU A 28 1.06 -19.88 -6.10
N LYS A 29 1.01 -20.60 -4.99
CA LYS A 29 -0.21 -21.12 -4.37
C LYS A 29 -0.46 -20.52 -3.01
N LYS A 30 -1.72 -20.18 -2.74
CA LYS A 30 -2.15 -19.60 -1.47
C LYS A 30 -1.62 -20.40 -0.28
N GLY A 31 -1.03 -19.68 0.67
CA GLY A 31 -0.43 -20.23 1.89
C GLY A 31 1.01 -20.74 1.72
N SER A 32 1.50 -20.90 0.49
CA SER A 32 2.89 -21.28 0.24
C SER A 32 3.85 -20.16 0.68
N ASN A 33 4.96 -20.55 1.25
CA ASN A 33 6.12 -19.67 1.52
C ASN A 33 7.38 -20.18 0.83
N TYR A 34 7.21 -20.85 -0.31
CA TYR A 34 8.32 -21.48 -1.03
C TYR A 34 8.18 -21.30 -2.54
N LEU A 35 9.22 -20.78 -3.16
CA LEU A 35 9.35 -20.60 -4.60
C LEU A 35 10.77 -21.03 -5.04
N PRO A 36 10.97 -22.29 -5.47
CA PRO A 36 12.30 -22.84 -5.74
C PRO A 36 12.87 -22.39 -7.07
N TYR A 37 12.81 -21.11 -7.36
CA TYR A 37 13.35 -20.53 -8.58
C TYR A 37 14.81 -20.11 -8.37
N PRO A 38 15.81 -20.79 -8.99
CA PRO A 38 17.22 -20.61 -8.68
C PRO A 38 17.73 -19.18 -8.88
N LYS A 39 17.13 -18.44 -9.82
CA LYS A 39 17.49 -17.03 -10.07
C LYS A 39 17.27 -16.13 -8.84
N LEU A 40 16.42 -16.52 -7.88
CA LEU A 40 16.20 -15.77 -6.66
C LEU A 40 17.32 -15.91 -5.63
N TYR A 41 18.05 -17.03 -5.65
CA TYR A 41 18.97 -17.39 -4.56
C TYR A 41 20.08 -16.37 -4.30
N PRO A 42 20.69 -15.74 -5.32
CA PRO A 42 21.69 -14.68 -5.11
C PRO A 42 21.11 -13.41 -4.47
N TYR A 43 19.79 -13.24 -4.49
CA TYR A 43 19.11 -12.02 -4.04
C TYR A 43 18.42 -12.16 -2.69
N TYR A 44 19.01 -12.97 -1.82
CA TYR A 44 18.55 -13.10 -0.44
C TYR A 44 18.38 -11.74 0.24
N GLY A 45 17.21 -11.53 0.86
CA GLY A 45 16.83 -10.26 1.49
C GLY A 45 16.25 -9.22 0.51
N GLY A 46 16.28 -9.46 -0.80
CA GLY A 46 15.52 -8.68 -1.78
C GLY A 46 14.05 -9.10 -1.83
N MET A 47 13.31 -8.61 -2.82
CA MET A 47 11.89 -8.94 -3.02
C MET A 47 11.66 -9.48 -4.42
N PHE A 48 10.89 -10.55 -4.52
CA PHE A 48 10.31 -11.04 -5.77
C PHE A 48 8.96 -10.37 -5.99
N TYR A 49 8.71 -9.97 -7.23
CA TYR A 49 7.43 -9.43 -7.68
C TYR A 49 6.99 -10.13 -8.96
N ALA A 50 5.72 -10.48 -9.05
CA ALA A 50 5.12 -11.08 -10.23
C ALA A 50 3.73 -10.50 -10.50
N LEU A 51 3.44 -10.26 -11.77
CA LEU A 51 2.15 -9.80 -12.27
C LEU A 51 1.66 -10.74 -13.37
N SER A 52 0.44 -11.23 -13.22
CA SER A 52 -0.21 -12.08 -14.22
C SER A 52 -0.79 -11.24 -15.36
N ASN A 53 -0.99 -11.88 -16.52
CA ASN A 53 -1.80 -11.35 -17.61
C ASN A 53 -3.30 -11.59 -17.37
N GLU A 54 -3.64 -12.48 -16.45
CA GLU A 54 -5.03 -12.82 -16.14
C GLU A 54 -5.65 -11.77 -15.21
N VAL A 55 -6.91 -11.47 -15.49
CA VAL A 55 -7.71 -10.56 -14.69
C VAL A 55 -8.31 -11.32 -13.52
N GLU A 56 -8.00 -10.86 -12.31
CA GLU A 56 -8.58 -11.38 -11.09
C GLU A 56 -10.02 -10.89 -10.92
N ILE A 57 -10.24 -9.60 -11.12
CA ILE A 57 -11.57 -8.99 -11.06
C ILE A 57 -11.66 -7.77 -11.96
N TYR A 58 -12.86 -7.46 -12.36
CA TYR A 58 -13.23 -6.17 -12.91
C TYR A 58 -13.93 -5.35 -11.82
N ARG A 59 -13.29 -4.26 -11.41
CA ARG A 59 -13.86 -3.34 -10.43
C ARG A 59 -15.26 -2.91 -10.83
N ASN A 60 -16.19 -2.96 -9.89
CA ASN A 60 -17.61 -2.64 -10.13
C ASN A 60 -18.27 -3.48 -11.27
N GLY A 61 -17.68 -4.61 -11.63
CA GLY A 61 -18.17 -5.46 -12.70
C GLY A 61 -18.01 -4.89 -14.13
N ASN A 62 -17.34 -3.74 -14.26
CA ASN A 62 -17.17 -3.07 -15.55
C ASN A 62 -16.04 -3.70 -16.37
N ARG A 63 -16.40 -4.57 -17.31
CA ARG A 63 -15.47 -5.29 -18.20
C ARG A 63 -14.92 -4.43 -19.33
N ASP A 64 -15.62 -3.37 -19.68
CA ASP A 64 -15.31 -2.54 -20.85
C ASP A 64 -14.26 -1.48 -20.55
N ASN A 65 -14.04 -1.15 -19.28
CA ASN A 65 -13.06 -0.18 -18.87
C ASN A 65 -11.72 -0.85 -18.47
N PRO A 66 -10.64 -0.68 -19.24
CA PRO A 66 -9.33 -1.25 -18.90
C PRO A 66 -8.78 -0.79 -17.53
N ARG A 67 -9.20 0.37 -17.03
CA ARG A 67 -8.79 0.92 -15.73
C ARG A 67 -9.40 0.18 -14.54
N ASP A 68 -10.48 -0.57 -14.78
CA ASP A 68 -11.17 -1.35 -13.77
C ASP A 68 -10.64 -2.79 -13.66
N ARG A 69 -9.63 -3.15 -14.48
CA ARG A 69 -8.98 -4.46 -14.42
C ARG A 69 -8.02 -4.53 -13.25
N VAL A 70 -8.23 -5.50 -12.38
CA VAL A 70 -7.28 -5.88 -11.33
C VAL A 70 -6.66 -7.21 -11.74
N LEU A 71 -5.37 -7.22 -11.97
CA LEU A 71 -4.64 -8.43 -12.36
C LEU A 71 -4.16 -9.18 -11.12
N TYR A 72 -4.09 -10.51 -11.21
CA TYR A 72 -3.40 -11.29 -10.18
C TYR A 72 -1.97 -10.82 -10.04
N ARG A 73 -1.51 -10.67 -8.80
CA ARG A 73 -0.16 -10.26 -8.46
C ARG A 73 0.32 -10.93 -7.22
N GLU A 74 1.63 -11.07 -7.12
CA GLU A 74 2.27 -11.63 -5.94
C GLU A 74 3.61 -10.96 -5.71
N PHE A 75 3.96 -10.78 -4.45
CA PHE A 75 5.25 -10.25 -4.04
C PHE A 75 5.61 -10.77 -2.65
N SER A 76 6.89 -11.02 -2.43
CA SER A 76 7.40 -11.44 -1.13
C SER A 76 8.90 -11.22 -1.05
N ARG A 77 9.41 -10.99 0.16
CA ARG A 77 10.85 -10.93 0.37
C ARG A 77 11.46 -12.32 0.18
N ILE A 78 12.66 -12.32 -0.38
CA ILE A 78 13.39 -13.54 -0.75
C ILE A 78 14.16 -14.04 0.47
N GLY A 79 13.80 -15.21 0.95
CA GLY A 79 14.52 -15.97 1.96
C GLY A 79 15.63 -16.85 1.36
N ARG A 80 16.20 -17.71 2.18
CA ARG A 80 17.24 -18.66 1.73
C ARG A 80 16.62 -19.82 0.96
N ASN A 81 17.32 -20.28 -0.09
CA ASN A 81 16.99 -21.51 -0.82
C ASN A 81 15.54 -21.56 -1.34
N GLY A 82 15.02 -20.44 -1.83
CA GLY A 82 13.66 -20.36 -2.36
C GLY A 82 12.57 -20.17 -1.31
N ALA A 83 12.91 -20.00 -0.03
CA ALA A 83 11.94 -19.54 0.95
C ALA A 83 11.45 -18.14 0.64
N LEU A 84 10.21 -17.87 0.96
CA LEU A 84 9.60 -16.54 0.93
C LEU A 84 9.29 -16.11 2.36
N THR A 85 9.56 -14.85 2.68
CA THR A 85 9.29 -14.34 4.04
C THR A 85 7.79 -14.19 4.27
N GLU A 86 7.10 -13.61 3.31
CA GLU A 86 5.65 -13.48 3.34
C GLU A 86 5.01 -14.60 2.52
N ARG A 87 3.92 -15.17 3.04
CA ARG A 87 3.17 -16.21 2.32
C ARG A 87 2.53 -15.69 1.05
N ILE A 88 2.39 -16.55 0.06
CA ILE A 88 1.54 -16.32 -1.11
C ILE A 88 0.10 -16.14 -0.63
N VAL A 89 -0.54 -15.06 -1.05
CA VAL A 89 -1.87 -14.69 -0.53
C VAL A 89 -3.02 -15.23 -1.38
N LYS A 90 -2.76 -15.52 -2.65
CA LYS A 90 -3.75 -16.05 -3.60
C LYS A 90 -3.14 -17.09 -4.53
N ASP A 91 -3.98 -17.99 -5.04
CA ASP A 91 -3.60 -18.86 -6.14
C ASP A 91 -3.45 -18.04 -7.42
N ILE A 92 -2.23 -17.97 -7.93
CA ILE A 92 -1.99 -17.38 -9.25
C ILE A 92 -2.21 -18.45 -10.32
N PRO A 93 -2.95 -18.17 -11.41
CA PRO A 93 -3.13 -19.12 -12.49
C PRO A 93 -1.78 -19.55 -13.08
N THR A 94 -1.54 -20.87 -13.12
CA THR A 94 -0.26 -21.42 -13.61
C THR A 94 -0.04 -21.05 -15.07
N GLY A 95 1.17 -20.60 -15.39
CA GLY A 95 1.53 -20.20 -16.76
C GLY A 95 1.07 -18.79 -17.15
N SER A 96 0.46 -18.02 -16.25
CA SER A 96 -0.14 -16.74 -16.58
C SER A 96 0.73 -15.50 -16.31
N ILE A 97 1.94 -15.67 -15.79
CA ILE A 97 2.79 -14.53 -15.42
C ILE A 97 3.24 -13.79 -16.68
N GLY A 98 2.86 -12.52 -16.78
CA GLY A 98 3.22 -11.63 -17.87
C GLY A 98 4.42 -10.75 -17.56
N TYR A 99 4.70 -10.52 -16.28
CA TYR A 99 5.83 -9.75 -15.81
C TYR A 99 6.32 -10.29 -14.47
N ALA A 100 7.63 -10.41 -14.32
CA ALA A 100 8.25 -10.70 -13.03
C ALA A 100 9.60 -10.00 -12.91
N ALA A 101 9.91 -9.58 -11.69
CA ALA A 101 11.15 -8.87 -11.37
C ALA A 101 11.66 -9.22 -9.98
N ILE A 102 12.96 -9.02 -9.80
CA ILE A 102 13.62 -9.05 -8.50
C ILE A 102 14.01 -7.61 -8.14
N ILE A 103 13.62 -7.19 -6.98
CA ILE A 103 14.02 -5.92 -6.38
C ILE A 103 15.16 -6.22 -5.42
N PRO A 104 16.42 -5.88 -5.77
CA PRO A 104 17.56 -6.18 -4.92
C PRO A 104 17.49 -5.44 -3.59
N LYS A 105 18.05 -6.06 -2.56
CA LYS A 105 18.30 -5.40 -1.29
C LYS A 105 19.35 -4.29 -1.48
N GLU A 106 19.15 -3.19 -0.79
CA GLU A 106 20.17 -2.15 -0.66
C GLU A 106 21.25 -2.53 0.36
N ASP A 107 22.39 -1.87 0.29
CA ASP A 107 23.48 -2.14 1.24
C ASP A 107 23.16 -1.53 2.60
N ASP A 108 22.55 -0.33 2.60
CA ASP A 108 22.20 0.42 3.80
C ASP A 108 20.79 1.02 3.72
N PHE A 109 20.23 1.36 4.88
CA PHE A 109 19.06 2.20 4.97
C PHE A 109 19.37 3.62 4.52
N LEU A 110 18.50 4.18 3.68
CA LEU A 110 18.48 5.60 3.42
C LEU A 110 17.59 6.28 4.46
N GLU A 111 18.17 7.15 5.25
CA GLU A 111 17.41 8.08 6.09
C GLU A 111 17.16 9.38 5.32
N PHE A 112 15.89 9.69 5.11
CA PHE A 112 15.44 10.90 4.46
C PHE A 112 14.79 11.81 5.51
N GLU A 113 15.58 12.72 6.04
CA GLU A 113 15.13 13.74 6.98
C GLU A 113 14.43 14.85 6.20
N CYS A 114 13.16 15.08 6.49
CA CYS A 114 12.34 16.00 5.72
C CYS A 114 12.35 17.40 6.34
N PRO A 115 12.51 18.45 5.53
CA PRO A 115 12.23 19.81 5.97
C PRO A 115 10.72 20.04 6.08
N HIS A 116 10.36 21.19 6.65
CA HIS A 116 8.98 21.67 6.62
C HIS A 116 8.62 22.19 5.22
N PHE A 117 7.63 21.58 4.60
CA PHE A 117 7.09 22.01 3.31
C PHE A 117 5.80 22.82 3.52
N ILE A 118 5.79 24.03 2.98
CA ILE A 118 4.59 24.89 2.99
C ILE A 118 4.18 25.13 1.55
N GLU A 119 2.98 24.71 1.19
CA GLU A 119 2.38 24.99 -0.10
C GLU A 119 1.45 26.18 0.01
N LEU A 120 1.78 27.25 -0.72
CA LEU A 120 1.02 28.48 -0.75
C LEU A 120 0.33 28.67 -2.10
N GLY A 121 -0.94 29.04 -2.08
CA GLY A 121 -1.69 29.45 -3.26
C GLY A 121 -2.23 28.32 -4.12
N ASP A 122 -2.70 28.66 -5.31
CA ASP A 122 -3.43 27.78 -6.23
C ASP A 122 -2.47 27.04 -7.20
N SER A 123 -1.32 26.59 -6.70
CA SER A 123 -0.37 25.89 -7.55
C SER A 123 -0.84 24.48 -7.87
N ARG A 124 -0.78 24.08 -9.14
CA ARG A 124 -0.97 22.67 -9.57
C ARG A 124 0.19 21.77 -9.13
N ARG A 125 1.19 22.31 -8.45
CA ARG A 125 2.36 21.60 -7.94
C ARG A 125 2.14 21.33 -6.46
N PHE A 126 2.29 20.08 -6.06
CA PHE A 126 2.18 19.63 -4.68
C PHE A 126 3.40 18.81 -4.30
N LEU A 127 3.62 18.66 -3.01
CA LEU A 127 4.64 17.77 -2.49
C LEU A 127 4.28 16.34 -2.87
N ASN A 128 5.23 15.66 -3.51
CA ASN A 128 5.16 14.23 -3.75
C ASN A 128 6.56 13.64 -3.52
N ILE A 129 6.64 12.67 -2.61
CA ILE A 129 7.82 11.87 -2.33
C ILE A 129 7.54 10.47 -2.87
N GLU A 130 8.13 10.13 -4.01
CA GLU A 130 8.02 8.80 -4.61
C GLU A 130 9.17 7.92 -4.14
N VAL A 131 8.81 6.77 -3.56
CA VAL A 131 9.75 5.78 -3.04
C VAL A 131 9.69 4.55 -3.93
N SER A 132 10.76 4.34 -4.68
CA SER A 132 11.02 3.12 -5.46
C SER A 132 12.33 2.43 -5.03
N ARG A 133 12.86 2.80 -3.89
CA ARG A 133 14.00 2.22 -3.19
C ARG A 133 13.50 1.44 -1.98
N PRO A 134 13.88 0.19 -1.78
CA PRO A 134 13.70 -0.50 -0.50
C PRO A 134 14.61 0.06 0.59
N MET A 135 14.32 -0.27 1.84
CA MET A 135 15.12 0.13 3.00
C MET A 135 15.23 1.67 3.12
N VAL A 136 14.07 2.33 3.20
CA VAL A 136 13.96 3.79 3.33
C VAL A 136 13.26 4.15 4.62
N ARG A 137 13.79 5.16 5.29
CA ARG A 137 13.21 5.78 6.48
C ARG A 137 12.97 7.27 6.23
N ILE A 138 11.71 7.66 6.15
CA ILE A 138 11.28 9.05 5.99
C ILE A 138 10.93 9.58 7.37
N LYS A 139 11.64 10.62 7.81
CA LYS A 139 11.50 11.18 9.16
C LYS A 139 11.09 12.64 9.15
N ASN A 140 10.32 13.02 10.15
CA ASN A 140 10.02 14.41 10.49
C ASN A 140 9.39 15.22 9.35
N LEU A 141 8.65 14.56 8.45
CA LEU A 141 7.95 15.26 7.39
C LEU A 141 6.85 16.15 7.99
N VAL A 142 7.02 17.45 7.84
CA VAL A 142 5.95 18.42 8.11
C VAL A 142 5.51 19.03 6.80
N HIS A 143 4.26 18.80 6.42
CA HIS A 143 3.66 19.33 5.21
C HIS A 143 2.37 20.06 5.53
N THR A 144 2.33 21.34 5.18
CA THR A 144 1.16 22.20 5.35
C THR A 144 0.75 22.78 4.01
N SER A 145 -0.50 22.55 3.61
CA SER A 145 -1.06 23.12 2.40
C SER A 145 -2.19 24.09 2.72
N TRP A 146 -2.13 25.29 2.18
CA TRP A 146 -3.16 26.32 2.29
C TRP A 146 -3.92 26.51 0.97
N GLN A 147 -3.92 25.49 0.13
CA GLN A 147 -4.62 25.55 -1.14
C GLN A 147 -6.14 25.60 -0.92
N THR A 148 -6.79 26.55 -1.54
CA THR A 148 -8.23 26.52 -1.72
C THR A 148 -8.57 25.39 -2.68
N ALA A 149 -9.67 24.69 -2.43
CA ALA A 149 -10.12 23.55 -3.22
C ALA A 149 -9.98 23.84 -4.73
N SER A 150 -9.00 23.22 -5.36
CA SER A 150 -8.84 23.27 -6.81
C SER A 150 -9.82 22.27 -7.41
N THR A 151 -10.46 22.67 -8.49
CA THR A 151 -11.36 21.82 -9.27
C THR A 151 -10.63 20.76 -10.10
N SER A 152 -9.33 20.57 -9.91
CA SER A 152 -8.55 19.56 -10.62
C SER A 152 -8.75 18.19 -10.02
N LEU A 153 -9.26 17.27 -10.83
CA LEU A 153 -9.55 15.86 -10.50
C LEU A 153 -8.30 14.96 -10.33
N GLU A 154 -7.13 15.54 -10.16
CA GLU A 154 -5.91 14.74 -10.02
C GLU A 154 -5.70 14.31 -8.58
N SER A 155 -5.64 12.98 -8.38
CA SER A 155 -5.29 12.38 -7.10
C SER A 155 -3.90 12.83 -6.66
N ARG A 156 -3.81 13.44 -5.50
CA ARG A 156 -2.55 13.90 -4.91
C ARG A 156 -2.13 12.96 -3.79
N VAL A 157 -0.87 12.59 -3.78
CA VAL A 157 -0.29 11.72 -2.76
C VAL A 157 0.99 12.36 -2.25
N VAL A 158 1.11 12.53 -0.93
CA VAL A 158 2.30 13.15 -0.33
C VAL A 158 3.46 12.16 -0.29
N ILE A 159 3.25 10.95 0.23
CA ILE A 159 4.24 9.86 0.20
C ILE A 159 3.66 8.71 -0.61
N SER A 160 4.34 8.30 -1.66
CA SER A 160 3.98 7.14 -2.48
C SER A 160 5.11 6.13 -2.50
N ALA A 161 4.89 4.94 -1.95
CA ALA A 161 5.83 3.81 -2.04
C ALA A 161 5.24 2.70 -2.89
N ARG A 162 6.05 2.18 -3.84
CA ARG A 162 5.57 1.19 -4.80
C ARG A 162 6.59 0.12 -5.08
N GLU A 163 6.13 -1.15 -4.96
CA GLU A 163 6.92 -2.34 -5.30
C GLU A 163 8.29 -2.31 -4.61
N VAL A 164 8.26 -2.14 -3.31
CA VAL A 164 9.43 -2.04 -2.43
C VAL A 164 9.20 -2.80 -1.12
N PHE A 165 10.15 -2.73 -0.21
CA PHE A 165 10.05 -3.33 1.11
C PHE A 165 10.87 -2.54 2.13
N ASP A 166 10.59 -2.74 3.42
CA ASP A 166 11.24 -2.06 4.52
C ASP A 166 11.13 -0.52 4.40
N VAL A 167 9.88 -0.04 4.39
CA VAL A 167 9.55 1.39 4.33
C VAL A 167 9.08 1.87 5.69
N PHE A 168 9.73 2.92 6.21
CA PHE A 168 9.42 3.53 7.49
C PHE A 168 9.01 4.98 7.28
N CYS A 169 7.87 5.38 7.85
CA CYS A 169 7.40 6.76 7.89
C CYS A 169 7.23 7.16 9.35
N GLU A 170 8.11 8.02 9.86
CA GLU A 170 8.20 8.30 11.29
C GLU A 170 8.08 9.80 11.59
N TYR A 171 7.30 10.14 12.62
CA TYR A 171 7.16 11.51 13.13
C TYR A 171 6.71 12.52 12.06
N GLY A 172 5.75 12.13 11.23
CA GLY A 172 5.25 12.98 10.16
C GLY A 172 3.98 13.74 10.54
N GLU A 173 3.81 14.91 9.97
CA GLU A 173 2.58 15.68 10.03
C GLU A 173 2.22 16.18 8.64
N THR A 174 1.00 15.89 8.22
CA THR A 174 0.46 16.41 6.97
C THR A 174 -0.93 16.97 7.21
N THR A 175 -1.04 18.28 7.09
CA THR A 175 -2.29 19.00 7.23
C THR A 175 -2.56 19.80 5.96
N CYS A 176 -3.75 19.71 5.43
CA CYS A 176 -4.17 20.54 4.32
C CYS A 176 -5.62 20.97 4.46
N HIS A 177 -5.95 22.04 3.80
CA HIS A 177 -7.29 22.59 3.68
C HIS A 177 -8.09 21.83 2.60
N PRO A 178 -9.40 21.89 2.61
CA PRO A 178 -10.29 20.73 2.70
C PRO A 178 -10.00 19.64 1.67
N ALA A 179 -10.34 18.45 2.07
CA ALA A 179 -10.10 17.19 1.39
C ALA A 179 -10.60 17.18 -0.06
N GLU A 180 -9.70 17.20 -1.01
CA GLU A 180 -10.04 16.82 -2.39
C GLU A 180 -10.27 15.31 -2.47
N ASN A 181 -11.30 14.91 -3.22
CA ASN A 181 -11.58 13.51 -3.47
C ASN A 181 -10.38 12.83 -4.17
N GLY A 182 -9.97 11.67 -3.63
CA GLY A 182 -8.88 10.88 -4.19
C GLY A 182 -7.46 11.26 -3.77
N SER A 183 -7.29 12.27 -2.92
CA SER A 183 -5.97 12.63 -2.37
C SER A 183 -5.65 11.84 -1.11
N TYR A 184 -4.41 11.37 -0.97
CA TYR A 184 -3.94 10.60 0.18
C TYR A 184 -2.64 11.17 0.75
N VAL A 185 -2.48 11.01 2.06
CA VAL A 185 -1.22 11.35 2.74
C VAL A 185 -0.14 10.35 2.38
N ILE A 186 -0.45 9.08 2.58
CA ILE A 186 0.46 7.97 2.31
C ILE A 186 -0.29 6.98 1.42
N CYS A 187 0.30 6.62 0.30
CA CYS A 187 -0.17 5.55 -0.58
C CYS A 187 0.93 4.49 -0.71
N ILE A 188 0.62 3.29 -0.25
CA ILE A 188 1.52 2.14 -0.30
C ILE A 188 0.96 1.13 -1.28
N ARG A 189 1.81 0.67 -2.21
CA ARG A 189 1.41 -0.24 -3.27
C ARG A 189 2.40 -1.39 -3.43
N ASP A 190 1.89 -2.63 -3.41
CA ASP A 190 2.69 -3.83 -3.69
C ASP A 190 3.98 -3.87 -2.85
N THR A 191 3.84 -3.73 -1.53
CA THR A 191 4.96 -3.45 -0.63
C THR A 191 4.94 -4.39 0.58
N CYS A 192 6.12 -4.85 1.00
CA CYS A 192 6.30 -5.66 2.20
C CYS A 192 6.93 -4.84 3.33
N ASN A 193 6.57 -5.17 4.57
CA ASN A 193 7.17 -4.63 5.79
C ASN A 193 7.17 -3.10 5.84
N VAL A 194 6.01 -2.53 6.09
CA VAL A 194 5.78 -1.09 6.18
C VAL A 194 5.55 -0.68 7.62
N HIS A 195 6.24 0.34 8.07
CA HIS A 195 6.08 0.92 9.40
C HIS A 195 5.66 2.38 9.31
N ILE A 196 4.63 2.74 10.07
CA ILE A 196 4.13 4.13 10.14
C ILE A 196 3.97 4.48 11.61
N ASP A 197 4.86 5.32 12.11
CA ASP A 197 4.93 5.62 13.54
C ASP A 197 4.80 7.12 13.81
N ASN A 198 3.92 7.48 14.75
CA ASN A 198 3.71 8.86 15.17
C ASN A 198 3.36 9.79 13.99
N TYR A 199 2.48 9.34 13.10
CA TYR A 199 2.10 10.11 11.93
C TYR A 199 0.73 10.77 12.11
N TYR A 200 0.67 12.08 11.87
CA TYR A 200 -0.55 12.86 11.89
C TYR A 200 -0.92 13.30 10.47
N GLY A 201 -1.84 12.59 9.84
CA GLY A 201 -2.16 12.76 8.43
C GLY A 201 -3.64 13.04 8.18
N LEU A 202 -4.03 14.31 8.20
CA LEU A 202 -5.41 14.74 7.92
C LEU A 202 -5.61 15.30 6.52
N HIS A 203 -4.71 14.96 5.59
CA HIS A 203 -4.86 15.34 4.19
C HIS A 203 -5.83 14.40 3.47
N GLY A 204 -6.73 14.97 2.70
CA GLY A 204 -7.61 14.24 1.79
C GLY A 204 -8.31 13.05 2.42
N TRP A 205 -8.09 11.89 1.86
CA TRP A 205 -8.66 10.63 2.32
C TRP A 205 -7.77 9.87 3.31
N GLY A 206 -6.60 10.41 3.68
CA GLY A 206 -5.72 9.83 4.68
C GLY A 206 -4.76 8.78 4.13
N PHE A 207 -4.76 7.58 4.72
CA PHE A 207 -3.88 6.46 4.34
C PHE A 207 -4.53 5.55 3.30
N GLN A 208 -3.77 5.14 2.29
CA GLN A 208 -4.18 4.16 1.30
C GLN A 208 -3.20 2.99 1.18
N GLY A 209 -3.71 1.78 1.37
CA GLY A 209 -3.08 0.56 0.86
C GLY A 209 -3.63 0.24 -0.52
N HIS A 210 -2.80 0.34 -1.56
CA HIS A 210 -3.27 0.17 -2.94
C HIS A 210 -2.62 -1.04 -3.59
N HIS A 211 -3.44 -1.95 -4.11
CA HIS A 211 -3.10 -3.23 -4.74
C HIS A 211 -2.55 -4.31 -3.80
N GLY A 212 -1.80 -3.99 -2.78
CA GLY A 212 -1.37 -4.96 -1.79
C GLY A 212 -0.34 -4.42 -0.81
N ILE A 213 -0.47 -4.84 0.43
CA ILE A 213 0.54 -4.65 1.49
C ILE A 213 0.64 -5.97 2.25
N LYS A 214 1.86 -6.40 2.53
CA LYS A 214 2.15 -7.53 3.43
C LYS A 214 3.04 -7.08 4.57
N GLY A 215 2.49 -7.13 5.79
CA GLY A 215 3.13 -6.59 6.98
C GLY A 215 3.06 -5.07 7.05
N LEU A 216 1.99 -4.54 7.62
CA LEU A 216 1.86 -3.12 7.96
C LEU A 216 1.80 -2.98 9.47
N TYR A 217 2.70 -2.18 10.01
CA TYR A 217 2.81 -1.90 11.43
C TYR A 217 2.64 -0.40 11.66
N GLY A 218 1.58 0.00 12.33
CA GLY A 218 1.29 1.39 12.66
C GLY A 218 1.23 1.62 14.16
N ASN A 219 1.85 2.70 14.65
CA ASN A 219 1.80 3.03 16.06
C ASN A 219 1.60 4.54 16.28
N ARG A 220 0.61 4.90 17.11
CA ARG A 220 0.25 6.29 17.42
C ARG A 220 -0.02 7.13 16.18
N ASN A 221 -0.88 6.65 15.31
CA ASN A 221 -1.22 7.34 14.07
C ASN A 221 -2.58 8.01 14.13
N THR A 222 -2.69 9.13 13.46
CA THR A 222 -3.95 9.82 13.22
C THR A 222 -4.14 10.02 11.73
N PHE A 223 -5.24 9.49 11.17
CA PHE A 223 -5.59 9.65 9.77
C PHE A 223 -7.04 10.14 9.62
N ASN A 224 -7.33 10.78 8.51
CA ASN A 224 -8.71 11.10 8.14
C ASN A 224 -9.49 9.81 7.76
N ARG A 225 -8.81 8.87 7.13
CA ARG A 225 -9.33 7.57 6.70
C ARG A 225 -8.20 6.54 6.63
N VAL A 226 -8.55 5.28 6.83
CA VAL A 226 -7.68 4.14 6.48
C VAL A 226 -8.40 3.34 5.41
N ASP A 227 -7.79 3.20 4.21
CA ASP A 227 -8.47 2.69 3.03
C ASP A 227 -7.61 1.65 2.29
N PHE A 228 -8.02 0.40 2.32
CA PHE A 228 -7.36 -0.65 1.57
C PHE A 228 -8.10 -0.93 0.27
N HIS A 229 -7.34 -0.94 -0.83
CA HIS A 229 -7.77 -1.32 -2.16
C HIS A 229 -7.04 -2.58 -2.60
N SER A 230 -7.67 -3.69 -2.69
CA SER A 230 -7.26 -5.06 -2.96
C SER A 230 -6.94 -5.86 -1.71
N PHE A 231 -5.76 -5.79 -1.13
CA PHE A 231 -5.50 -6.53 0.09
C PHE A 231 -4.47 -5.90 1.03
N GLY A 232 -4.69 -6.12 2.34
CA GLY A 232 -3.70 -5.96 3.37
C GLY A 232 -3.59 -7.28 4.14
N TYR A 233 -2.40 -7.85 4.23
CA TYR A 233 -2.10 -9.04 4.99
C TYR A 233 -1.16 -8.71 6.14
N ASP A 234 -1.48 -9.18 7.34
CA ASP A 234 -0.71 -8.89 8.56
C ASP A 234 -0.65 -7.37 8.81
N VAL A 235 -1.80 -6.81 9.20
CA VAL A 235 -1.96 -5.36 9.45
C VAL A 235 -2.19 -5.12 10.94
N PHE A 236 -1.26 -4.42 11.55
CA PHE A 236 -1.25 -4.16 12.97
C PHE A 236 -1.19 -2.65 13.24
N PHE A 237 -2.24 -2.12 13.87
CA PHE A 237 -2.25 -0.76 14.37
C PHE A 237 -2.35 -0.77 15.90
N LYS A 238 -1.49 0.03 16.52
CA LYS A 238 -1.54 0.32 17.95
C LYS A 238 -1.75 1.81 18.15
N ASP A 239 -2.80 2.17 18.91
CA ASP A 239 -3.17 3.57 19.16
C ASP A 239 -3.48 4.33 17.84
N LEU A 240 -4.52 3.86 17.14
CA LEU A 240 -5.00 4.46 15.90
C LEU A 240 -6.16 5.43 16.16
N THR A 241 -6.03 6.63 15.63
CA THR A 241 -7.13 7.61 15.60
C THR A 241 -7.56 7.84 14.15
N VAL A 242 -8.87 7.72 13.88
CA VAL A 242 -9.45 8.05 12.57
C VAL A 242 -10.44 9.20 12.76
N LYS A 243 -10.18 10.32 12.05
CA LYS A 243 -10.98 11.54 12.16
C LYS A 243 -11.72 11.83 10.85
N GLY A 244 -13.02 11.71 10.88
CA GLY A 244 -13.91 12.18 9.81
C GLY A 244 -14.44 11.11 8.87
N ARG A 245 -13.70 10.01 8.63
CA ARG A 245 -14.12 8.96 7.68
C ARG A 245 -13.96 7.57 8.29
N GLN A 246 -14.20 6.53 7.49
CA GLN A 246 -14.19 5.14 7.92
C GLN A 246 -12.84 4.45 7.75
N ILE A 247 -12.76 3.25 8.30
CA ILE A 247 -11.74 2.26 8.00
C ILE A 247 -12.35 1.28 6.99
N ASN A 248 -11.74 1.15 5.82
CA ASN A 248 -12.08 0.11 4.85
C ASN A 248 -11.02 -0.97 4.86
N LEU A 249 -11.44 -2.17 5.18
CA LEU A 249 -10.60 -3.35 5.24
C LEU A 249 -10.75 -4.17 3.97
N GLN A 250 -9.63 -4.71 3.50
CA GLN A 250 -9.60 -5.75 2.48
C GLN A 250 -8.39 -6.64 2.72
N GLY A 251 -8.53 -7.94 2.49
CA GLY A 251 -7.44 -8.87 2.64
C GLY A 251 -7.68 -9.86 3.78
N GLY A 252 -6.62 -10.46 4.27
CA GLY A 252 -6.73 -11.57 5.18
C GLY A 252 -5.52 -11.73 6.10
N ASN A 253 -5.37 -12.96 6.58
CA ASN A 253 -4.48 -13.41 7.62
C ASN A 253 -4.82 -12.74 8.96
N GLU A 254 -4.07 -11.78 9.45
CA GLU A 254 -4.38 -11.12 10.73
C GLU A 254 -4.47 -9.61 10.57
N TRP A 255 -5.55 -9.06 11.14
CA TRP A 255 -5.72 -7.64 11.37
C TRP A 255 -5.89 -7.41 12.86
N SER A 256 -5.05 -6.56 13.43
CA SER A 256 -5.17 -6.17 14.82
C SER A 256 -5.14 -4.65 14.97
N ILE A 257 -6.14 -4.10 15.65
CA ILE A 257 -6.22 -2.67 15.95
C ILE A 257 -6.42 -2.53 17.45
N GLU A 258 -5.39 -2.06 18.14
CA GLU A 258 -5.44 -1.77 19.57
C GLU A 258 -5.70 -0.28 19.80
N LYS A 259 -6.55 0.08 20.78
CA LYS A 259 -6.87 1.46 21.15
C LYS A 259 -7.34 2.31 19.97
N LEU A 260 -8.39 1.86 19.31
CA LEU A 260 -9.01 2.58 18.22
C LEU A 260 -9.85 3.75 18.72
N ARG A 261 -9.60 4.95 18.20
CA ARG A 261 -10.46 6.11 18.39
C ARG A 261 -11.07 6.53 17.07
N LEU A 262 -12.39 6.61 17.01
CA LEU A 262 -13.15 7.00 15.84
C LEU A 262 -13.88 8.32 16.12
N TYR A 263 -13.53 9.36 15.38
CA TYR A 263 -14.25 10.63 15.39
C TYR A 263 -14.99 10.77 14.06
N ILE A 264 -16.23 10.32 14.03
CA ILE A 264 -17.07 10.37 12.84
C ILE A 264 -17.72 11.75 12.78
N THR A 265 -17.17 12.66 12.01
CA THR A 265 -17.72 13.99 11.80
C THR A 265 -18.34 14.09 10.40
N ARG A 266 -19.55 14.63 10.32
CA ARG A 266 -20.14 15.08 9.05
C ARG A 266 -19.42 16.36 8.63
N THR A 267 -18.55 16.29 7.63
CA THR A 267 -18.06 17.51 6.97
C THR A 267 -19.09 17.96 5.95
N SER A 268 -19.62 19.16 6.14
CA SER A 268 -20.54 19.81 5.20
C SER A 268 -19.79 20.07 3.90
N GLY A 269 -20.25 19.48 2.79
CA GLY A 269 -19.70 19.71 1.46
C GLY A 269 -19.16 18.48 0.73
N ASP A 270 -19.00 17.38 1.43
CA ASP A 270 -18.75 16.10 0.77
C ASP A 270 -20.03 15.62 0.07
N ALA A 271 -19.97 15.28 -1.20
CA ALA A 271 -20.99 14.52 -1.90
C ALA A 271 -21.06 13.08 -1.32
N VAL A 272 -21.23 12.95 -0.01
CA VAL A 272 -20.86 11.81 0.83
C VAL A 272 -22.10 11.04 1.27
N GLU A 273 -23.10 11.01 0.47
CA GLU A 273 -24.21 10.06 0.72
C GLU A 273 -23.75 8.59 0.62
N TYR A 274 -22.57 8.32 0.07
CA TYR A 274 -22.12 6.96 -0.19
C TYR A 274 -21.32 6.28 0.93
N PHE A 275 -20.87 6.99 1.99
CA PHE A 275 -19.83 6.45 2.87
C PHE A 275 -20.13 6.42 4.37
N LEU A 276 -21.29 6.82 4.81
CA LEU A 276 -21.55 7.02 6.24
C LEU A 276 -22.34 5.89 6.93
N ASN A 277 -22.51 4.74 6.31
CA ASN A 277 -23.31 3.68 6.94
C ASN A 277 -22.51 2.80 7.91
N TYR A 278 -21.17 2.95 8.00
CA TYR A 278 -20.33 2.14 8.87
C TYR A 278 -19.01 2.83 9.23
N ALA A 279 -18.53 2.60 10.45
CA ALA A 279 -17.22 3.09 10.91
C ALA A 279 -16.07 2.20 10.41
N ILE A 280 -16.33 0.89 10.34
CA ILE A 280 -15.40 -0.12 9.81
C ILE A 280 -16.18 -0.94 8.79
N GLY A 281 -15.68 -1.02 7.58
CA GLY A 281 -16.32 -1.76 6.49
C GLY A 281 -15.40 -2.69 5.76
N MET A 282 -15.97 -3.78 5.27
CA MET A 282 -15.32 -4.70 4.35
C MET A 282 -15.61 -4.25 2.92
N ARG A 283 -14.54 -3.96 2.19
CA ARG A 283 -14.64 -3.50 0.82
C ARG A 283 -14.55 -4.69 -0.14
N GLN A 284 -15.33 -4.70 -1.21
CA GLN A 284 -15.41 -5.85 -2.14
C GLN A 284 -15.04 -5.51 -3.58
N ASP A 285 -14.88 -4.23 -3.91
CA ASP A 285 -14.74 -3.76 -5.29
C ASP A 285 -13.36 -3.98 -5.93
N TYR A 286 -12.38 -4.52 -5.17
CA TYR A 286 -11.03 -4.80 -5.64
C TYR A 286 -10.60 -6.27 -5.49
N ALA A 287 -11.53 -7.21 -5.46
CA ALA A 287 -11.26 -8.65 -5.39
C ALA A 287 -10.49 -9.10 -4.15
N SER A 288 -10.90 -8.73 -2.99
CA SER A 288 -10.29 -9.33 -1.82
C SER A 288 -11.22 -10.27 -1.11
N ASP A 289 -10.70 -11.43 -0.88
CA ASP A 289 -11.22 -12.32 0.13
C ASP A 289 -10.87 -11.73 1.50
N CYS A 290 -11.88 -11.41 2.29
CA CYS A 290 -11.67 -11.11 3.71
C CYS A 290 -11.73 -12.43 4.47
N ASP A 291 -10.65 -13.21 4.41
CA ASP A 291 -10.57 -14.57 4.95
C ASP A 291 -9.69 -14.67 6.21
N GLY A 292 -9.40 -13.55 6.85
CA GLY A 292 -8.55 -13.47 8.02
C GLY A 292 -9.30 -13.25 9.33
N ILE A 293 -8.52 -12.99 10.36
CA ILE A 293 -8.97 -12.65 11.70
C ILE A 293 -8.88 -11.15 11.89
N LEU A 294 -9.96 -10.52 12.33
CA LEU A 294 -9.98 -9.10 12.73
C LEU A 294 -10.10 -9.02 14.25
N ASN A 295 -9.05 -8.58 14.90
CA ASN A 295 -9.02 -8.28 16.33
C ASN A 295 -9.10 -6.77 16.54
N ILE A 296 -10.08 -6.30 17.30
CA ILE A 296 -10.17 -4.88 17.69
C ILE A 296 -10.29 -4.81 19.21
N ASP A 297 -9.35 -4.14 19.85
CA ASP A 297 -9.31 -3.94 21.28
C ASP A 297 -9.35 -2.46 21.63
N GLY A 298 -10.25 -2.10 22.56
CA GLY A 298 -10.37 -0.74 23.07
C GLY A 298 -10.88 0.28 22.05
N VAL A 299 -12.17 0.20 21.69
CA VAL A 299 -12.82 1.17 20.78
C VAL A 299 -13.44 2.33 21.56
N THR A 300 -13.14 3.54 21.12
CA THR A 300 -13.82 4.78 21.55
C THR A 300 -14.41 5.48 20.32
N VAL A 301 -15.68 5.87 20.41
CA VAL A 301 -16.43 6.57 19.35
C VAL A 301 -16.89 7.93 19.85
#